data_1fe52741f0e05de9489c86c78bfa78e5
#
_entry.id   1fe52741f0e05de9489c86c78bfa78e5
#
_cell.length_a   1.000
_cell.length_b   1.000
_cell.length_c   1.000
_cell.angle_alpha   90.00
_cell.angle_beta   90.00
_cell.angle_gamma   90.00
#
_symmetry.space_group_name_H-M   'P 1'
#
loop_
_entity.id
_entity.type
_entity.pdbx_description
1 polymer ?
#
loop_
_entity_poly.entity_id
_entity_poly.type
_entity_poly.pdbx_seq_one_letter_code
_entity_poly.pdbx_strand_id
1 'polypeptide(L)'
;IDPLPHQIHLVHHILASGNYNWLIADDVGLGKTIETGMLLHALNQRGNAKRVLLITPAGLTRQWQEELCRFNLDDFQIYGEDFNIHETRHWKMHDRVIGSLDRFKQEGHLESLLQADEWDLIIFDERHRLSRRQYGLKLTSSDRYDLAAALRSKTKHLLLLSATPHQGMHDKFIALLELLRPDRHQDLMMLSLKPEILHDMIYRNHKADEERKQT
;
A
#
# COMPACT_ATOMS: atom_id res chain seq x y z
N ILE A 1 -15.35 -16.20 -2.29
CA ILE A 1 -14.79 -15.52 -1.10
C ILE A 1 -15.92 -14.82 -0.41
N ASP A 2 -16.16 -15.15 0.85
CA ASP A 2 -17.16 -14.46 1.67
C ASP A 2 -16.44 -13.40 2.50
N PRO A 3 -16.53 -12.11 2.12
CA PRO A 3 -15.86 -11.06 2.86
C PRO A 3 -16.52 -10.85 4.23
N LEU A 4 -15.69 -10.56 5.24
CA LEU A 4 -16.17 -10.23 6.56
C LEU A 4 -16.75 -8.80 6.60
N PRO A 5 -17.70 -8.51 7.52
CA PRO A 5 -18.34 -7.19 7.58
C PRO A 5 -17.37 -6.01 7.69
N HIS A 6 -16.28 -6.15 8.46
CA HIS A 6 -15.28 -5.09 8.59
C HIS A 6 -14.51 -4.82 7.29
N GLN A 7 -14.30 -5.85 6.47
CA GLN A 7 -13.66 -5.71 5.16
C GLN A 7 -14.54 -4.95 4.18
N ILE A 8 -15.82 -5.25 4.16
CA ILE A 8 -16.82 -4.54 3.35
C ILE A 8 -16.90 -3.08 3.78
N HIS A 9 -16.95 -2.82 5.07
CA HIS A 9 -17.02 -1.47 5.63
C HIS A 9 -15.81 -0.62 5.26
N LEU A 10 -14.59 -1.17 5.35
CA LEU A 10 -13.37 -0.49 4.97
C LEU A 10 -13.40 -0.08 3.49
N VAL A 11 -13.72 -1.02 2.62
CA VAL A 11 -13.75 -0.76 1.16
C VAL A 11 -14.79 0.31 0.83
N HIS A 12 -15.98 0.19 1.41
CA HIS A 12 -17.05 1.16 1.22
C HIS A 12 -16.64 2.57 1.73
N HIS A 13 -16.00 2.64 2.89
CA HIS A 13 -15.54 3.89 3.48
C HIS A 13 -14.52 4.61 2.58
N ILE A 14 -13.53 3.89 2.08
CA ILE A 14 -12.51 4.44 1.19
C ILE A 14 -13.13 4.89 -0.14
N LEU A 15 -14.00 4.07 -0.73
CA LEU A 15 -14.66 4.41 -1.99
C LEU A 15 -15.56 5.64 -1.85
N ALA A 16 -16.30 5.73 -0.76
CA ALA A 16 -17.19 6.86 -0.48
C ALA A 16 -16.44 8.18 -0.26
N SER A 17 -15.19 8.12 0.23
CA SER A 17 -14.36 9.31 0.44
C SER A 17 -13.93 9.99 -0.86
N GLY A 18 -13.92 9.29 -1.98
CA GLY A 18 -13.39 9.77 -3.27
C GLY A 18 -11.88 9.98 -3.29
N ASN A 19 -11.20 9.68 -2.20
CA ASN A 19 -9.76 9.77 -2.04
C ASN A 19 -9.19 8.39 -1.70
N TYR A 20 -8.13 7.98 -2.37
CA TYR A 20 -7.52 6.67 -2.21
C TYR A 20 -6.13 6.73 -1.58
N ASN A 21 -5.79 7.88 -0.99
CA ASN A 21 -4.58 8.06 -0.19
C ASN A 21 -4.88 7.73 1.27
N TRP A 22 -4.66 6.49 1.67
CA TRP A 22 -4.99 5.98 2.99
C TRP A 22 -3.86 5.17 3.60
N LEU A 23 -3.76 5.23 4.92
CA LEU A 23 -3.02 4.25 5.71
C LEU A 23 -4.04 3.26 6.29
N ILE A 24 -3.93 2.01 5.87
CA ILE A 24 -4.72 0.91 6.45
C ILE A 24 -3.86 0.23 7.51
N ALA A 25 -4.24 0.42 8.76
CA ALA A 25 -3.53 -0.12 9.92
C ALA A 25 -4.43 -1.15 10.62
N ASP A 26 -4.17 -2.41 10.33
CA ASP A 26 -4.89 -3.53 10.93
C ASP A 26 -3.98 -4.37 11.80
N ASP A 27 -4.57 -5.04 12.79
CA ASP A 27 -3.88 -6.09 13.52
C ASP A 27 -3.48 -7.25 12.60
N VAL A 28 -2.36 -7.89 12.89
CA VAL A 28 -1.83 -9.02 12.11
C VAL A 28 -2.89 -10.11 11.95
N GLY A 29 -3.17 -10.51 10.71
CA GLY A 29 -4.08 -11.61 10.40
C GLY A 29 -5.51 -11.21 10.08
N LEU A 30 -5.85 -9.91 9.96
CA LEU A 30 -7.21 -9.44 9.61
C LEU A 30 -7.49 -9.36 8.10
N GLY A 31 -6.65 -9.89 7.23
CA GLY A 31 -6.97 -10.07 5.82
C GLY A 31 -6.80 -8.83 4.95
N LYS A 32 -5.72 -8.06 5.12
CA LYS A 32 -5.38 -6.89 4.28
C LYS A 32 -5.36 -7.19 2.79
N THR A 33 -4.98 -8.40 2.42
CA THR A 33 -4.95 -8.85 1.02
C THR A 33 -6.37 -8.92 0.44
N ILE A 34 -7.34 -9.40 1.23
CA ILE A 34 -8.75 -9.45 0.82
C ILE A 34 -9.30 -8.03 0.66
N GLU A 35 -9.06 -7.16 1.62
CA GLU A 35 -9.49 -5.76 1.58
C GLU A 35 -8.91 -5.04 0.36
N THR A 36 -7.62 -5.22 0.10
CA THR A 36 -6.94 -4.64 -1.06
C THR A 36 -7.49 -5.19 -2.38
N GLY A 37 -7.71 -6.49 -2.46
CA GLY A 37 -8.29 -7.11 -3.65
C GLY A 37 -9.70 -6.62 -3.95
N MET A 38 -10.53 -6.48 -2.94
CA MET A 38 -11.89 -5.92 -3.06
C MET A 38 -11.85 -4.46 -3.51
N LEU A 39 -10.98 -3.66 -2.93
CA LEU A 39 -10.82 -2.25 -3.30
C LEU A 39 -10.37 -2.10 -4.75
N LEU A 40 -9.34 -2.85 -5.16
CA LEU A 40 -8.84 -2.84 -6.53
C LEU A 40 -9.89 -3.31 -7.53
N HIS A 41 -10.65 -4.34 -7.21
CA HIS A 41 -11.74 -4.80 -8.05
C HIS A 41 -12.79 -3.71 -8.27
N ALA A 42 -13.22 -3.03 -7.20
CA ALA A 42 -14.17 -1.94 -7.29
C ALA A 42 -13.63 -0.74 -8.08
N LEU A 43 -12.39 -0.35 -7.85
CA LEU A 43 -11.73 0.75 -8.58
C LEU A 43 -11.56 0.41 -10.07
N ASN A 44 -11.24 -0.83 -10.37
CA ASN A 44 -11.12 -1.31 -11.74
C ASN A 44 -12.45 -1.19 -12.49
N GLN A 45 -13.54 -1.57 -11.86
CA GLN A 45 -14.89 -1.44 -12.45
C GLN A 45 -15.29 0.02 -12.68
N ARG A 46 -14.82 0.93 -11.84
CA ARG A 46 -15.06 2.37 -11.99
C ARG A 46 -14.11 3.06 -12.99
N GLY A 47 -13.12 2.36 -13.53
CA GLY A 47 -12.10 2.92 -14.41
C GLY A 47 -11.06 3.81 -13.70
N ASN A 48 -10.97 3.76 -12.37
CA ASN A 48 -10.12 4.64 -11.57
C ASN A 48 -8.75 4.06 -11.24
N ALA A 49 -8.47 2.81 -11.59
CA ALA A 49 -7.22 2.14 -11.30
C ALA A 49 -6.74 1.31 -12.51
N LYS A 50 -6.37 1.99 -13.58
CA LYS A 50 -5.83 1.34 -14.77
C LYS A 50 -4.39 0.92 -14.57
N ARG A 51 -3.54 1.84 -14.13
CA ARG A 51 -2.13 1.60 -13.86
C ARG A 51 -1.90 1.47 -12.37
N VAL A 52 -1.56 0.29 -11.92
CA VAL A 52 -1.36 -0.04 -10.50
C VAL A 52 -0.01 -0.69 -10.28
N LEU A 53 0.76 -0.16 -9.35
CA LEU A 53 1.99 -0.74 -8.86
C LEU A 53 1.82 -1.17 -7.40
N LEU A 54 2.04 -2.45 -7.13
CA LEU A 54 2.03 -3.00 -5.78
C LEU A 54 3.46 -3.35 -5.37
N ILE A 55 3.93 -2.74 -4.30
CA ILE A 55 5.27 -2.97 -3.76
C ILE A 55 5.16 -3.73 -2.44
N THR A 56 5.87 -4.83 -2.34
CA THR A 56 5.80 -5.77 -1.22
C THR A 56 7.19 -6.35 -0.92
N PRO A 57 7.40 -6.94 0.27
CA PRO A 57 8.60 -7.73 0.51
C PRO A 57 8.80 -8.85 -0.52
N ALA A 58 10.03 -9.16 -0.87
CA ALA A 58 10.36 -10.11 -1.94
C ALA A 58 9.71 -11.48 -1.77
N GLY A 59 9.61 -11.99 -0.57
CA GLY A 59 8.99 -13.29 -0.28
C GLY A 59 7.47 -13.33 -0.44
N LEU A 60 6.81 -12.22 -0.70
CA LEU A 60 5.35 -12.12 -0.80
C LEU A 60 4.84 -11.79 -2.21
N THR A 61 5.71 -11.56 -3.18
CA THR A 61 5.30 -11.14 -4.53
C THR A 61 4.39 -12.17 -5.21
N ARG A 62 4.76 -13.43 -5.17
CA ARG A 62 3.98 -14.52 -5.79
C ARG A 62 2.66 -14.75 -5.05
N GLN A 63 2.68 -14.69 -3.73
CA GLN A 63 1.47 -14.80 -2.92
C GLN A 63 0.48 -13.68 -3.26
N TRP A 64 0.93 -12.45 -3.42
CA TRP A 64 0.07 -11.34 -3.85
C TRP A 64 -0.54 -11.58 -5.23
N GLN A 65 0.25 -12.04 -6.17
CA GLN A 65 -0.24 -12.36 -7.52
C GLN A 65 -1.35 -13.40 -7.50
N GLU A 66 -1.15 -14.48 -6.75
CA GLU A 66 -2.14 -15.54 -6.59
C GLU A 66 -3.42 -15.06 -5.88
N GLU A 67 -3.27 -14.27 -4.84
CA GLU A 67 -4.40 -13.70 -4.10
C GLU A 67 -5.23 -12.74 -4.97
N LEU A 68 -4.59 -11.91 -5.76
CA LEU A 68 -5.29 -10.98 -6.66
C LEU A 68 -6.10 -11.71 -7.74
N CYS A 69 -5.66 -12.87 -8.20
CA CYS A 69 -6.42 -13.70 -9.13
C CYS A 69 -7.80 -14.07 -8.60
N ARG A 70 -7.97 -14.20 -7.29
CA ARG A 70 -9.27 -14.49 -6.67
C ARG A 70 -10.29 -13.36 -6.82
N PHE A 71 -9.84 -12.16 -7.15
CA PHE A 71 -10.67 -10.97 -7.38
C PHE A 71 -10.80 -10.62 -8.86
N ASN A 72 -10.54 -11.58 -9.75
CA ASN A 72 -10.48 -11.39 -11.20
C ASN A 72 -9.43 -10.35 -11.64
N LEU A 73 -8.37 -10.21 -10.87
CA LEU A 73 -7.22 -9.36 -11.14
C LEU A 73 -6.02 -10.25 -11.52
N ASP A 74 -6.12 -10.91 -12.64
CA ASP A 74 -5.19 -11.92 -13.14
C ASP A 74 -4.14 -11.38 -14.12
N ASP A 75 -4.11 -10.07 -14.33
CA ASP A 75 -3.21 -9.37 -15.24
C ASP A 75 -1.97 -8.77 -14.54
N PHE A 76 -1.81 -8.96 -13.25
CA PHE A 76 -0.62 -8.52 -12.53
C PHE A 76 0.60 -9.38 -12.85
N GLN A 77 1.70 -8.73 -13.20
CA GLN A 77 2.99 -9.38 -13.51
C GLN A 77 4.05 -8.95 -12.51
N ILE A 78 4.92 -9.89 -12.13
CA ILE A 78 6.00 -9.64 -11.18
C ILE A 78 7.24 -9.13 -11.92
N TYR A 79 7.64 -7.91 -11.60
CA TYR A 79 8.87 -7.31 -12.13
C TYR A 79 10.11 -8.10 -11.67
N GLY A 80 10.90 -8.50 -12.62
CA GLY A 80 12.11 -9.29 -12.43
C GLY A 80 11.90 -10.81 -12.46
N GLU A 81 10.65 -11.30 -12.47
CA GLU A 81 10.31 -12.72 -12.61
C GLU A 81 9.49 -12.99 -13.85
N ASP A 82 8.35 -12.31 -14.01
CA ASP A 82 7.47 -12.49 -15.16
C ASP A 82 7.90 -11.64 -16.35
N PHE A 83 8.54 -10.51 -16.11
CA PHE A 83 9.09 -9.61 -17.12
C PHE A 83 10.27 -8.81 -16.59
N ASN A 84 11.04 -8.24 -17.51
CA ASN A 84 12.11 -7.28 -17.22
C ASN A 84 11.97 -6.05 -18.12
N ILE A 85 12.52 -4.94 -17.66
CA ILE A 85 12.58 -3.69 -18.41
C ILE A 85 14.02 -3.45 -18.85
N HIS A 86 14.24 -3.45 -20.16
CA HIS A 86 15.55 -3.16 -20.77
C HIS A 86 15.67 -1.69 -21.16
N GLU A 87 14.57 -1.08 -21.57
CA GLU A 87 14.48 0.34 -21.88
C GLU A 87 13.31 0.94 -21.12
N THR A 88 13.48 2.12 -20.55
CA THR A 88 12.47 2.77 -19.68
C THR A 88 11.14 3.00 -20.40
N ARG A 89 11.15 3.21 -21.71
CA ARG A 89 9.92 3.33 -22.50
C ARG A 89 9.03 2.10 -22.44
N HIS A 90 9.56 0.92 -22.13
CA HIS A 90 8.81 -0.33 -22.08
C HIS A 90 7.88 -0.40 -20.85
N TRP A 91 8.04 0.46 -19.85
CA TRP A 91 7.09 0.55 -18.74
C TRP A 91 5.66 0.81 -19.20
N LYS A 92 5.46 1.47 -20.33
CA LYS A 92 4.12 1.72 -20.91
C LYS A 92 3.34 0.45 -21.24
N MET A 93 4.04 -0.66 -21.44
CA MET A 93 3.45 -1.95 -21.78
C MET A 93 2.94 -2.71 -20.56
N HIS A 94 3.23 -2.23 -19.37
CA HIS A 94 2.94 -2.92 -18.12
C HIS A 94 2.12 -2.01 -17.19
N ASP A 95 0.81 -2.22 -17.19
CA ASP A 95 -0.13 -1.42 -16.41
C ASP A 95 -0.39 -1.99 -15.01
N ARG A 96 -0.13 -3.29 -14.79
CA ARG A 96 -0.38 -4.01 -13.55
C ARG A 96 0.88 -4.72 -13.11
N VAL A 97 1.57 -4.15 -12.13
CA VAL A 97 2.90 -4.60 -11.73
C VAL A 97 2.97 -4.86 -10.23
N ILE A 98 3.57 -5.99 -9.88
CA ILE A 98 4.04 -6.29 -8.53
C ILE A 98 5.56 -6.21 -8.53
N GLY A 99 6.13 -5.44 -7.61
CA GLY A 99 7.57 -5.33 -7.43
C GLY A 99 7.97 -5.55 -5.98
N SER A 100 9.20 -5.98 -5.76
CA SER A 100 9.73 -6.12 -4.41
C SER A 100 10.50 -4.89 -3.97
N LEU A 101 10.36 -4.56 -2.68
CA LEU A 101 11.20 -3.57 -2.00
C LEU A 101 12.69 -3.82 -2.24
N ASP A 102 13.09 -5.08 -2.11
CA ASP A 102 14.50 -5.47 -2.23
C ASP A 102 15.07 -5.20 -3.62
N ARG A 103 14.27 -5.43 -4.66
CA ARG A 103 14.69 -5.18 -6.04
C ARG A 103 14.80 -3.69 -6.34
N PHE A 104 13.82 -2.90 -5.93
CA PHE A 104 13.84 -1.45 -6.17
C PHE A 104 14.85 -0.68 -5.33
N LYS A 105 15.48 -1.31 -4.35
CA LYS A 105 16.65 -0.76 -3.65
C LYS A 105 17.96 -0.95 -4.40
N GLN A 106 18.00 -1.90 -5.34
CA GLN A 106 19.18 -2.13 -6.15
C GLN A 106 19.35 -1.02 -7.19
N GLU A 107 20.61 -0.68 -7.44
CA GLU A 107 20.98 0.35 -8.40
C GLU A 107 20.39 0.09 -9.78
N GLY A 108 19.88 1.14 -10.41
CA GLY A 108 19.30 1.09 -11.74
C GLY A 108 17.80 0.70 -11.79
N HIS A 109 17.30 -0.07 -10.84
CA HIS A 109 15.90 -0.49 -10.84
C HIS A 109 14.93 0.63 -10.42
N LEU A 110 15.28 1.38 -9.38
CA LEU A 110 14.47 2.53 -8.95
C LEU A 110 14.52 3.66 -9.98
N GLU A 111 15.68 3.98 -10.50
CA GLU A 111 15.85 5.02 -11.52
C GLU A 111 15.02 4.72 -12.77
N SER A 112 15.00 3.45 -13.21
CA SER A 112 14.14 3.02 -14.31
C SER A 112 12.67 3.23 -14.00
N LEU A 113 12.22 2.81 -12.81
CA LEU A 113 10.83 2.95 -12.38
C LEU A 113 10.39 4.42 -12.31
N LEU A 114 11.26 5.31 -11.82
CA LEU A 114 10.97 6.75 -11.71
C LEU A 114 10.79 7.45 -13.06
N GLN A 115 11.23 6.82 -14.15
CA GLN A 115 11.03 7.32 -15.51
C GLN A 115 9.77 6.73 -16.18
N ALA A 116 9.06 5.83 -15.51
CA ALA A 116 7.80 5.33 -15.99
C ALA A 116 6.72 6.43 -16.02
N ASP A 117 5.70 6.23 -16.84
CA ASP A 117 4.50 7.09 -16.81
C ASP A 117 3.81 7.00 -15.44
N GLU A 118 3.04 8.03 -15.11
CA GLU A 118 2.34 8.13 -13.83
C GLU A 118 1.43 6.92 -13.58
N TRP A 119 1.46 6.41 -12.36
CA TRP A 119 0.57 5.38 -11.88
C TRP A 119 -0.73 5.99 -11.34
N ASP A 120 -1.84 5.30 -11.50
CA ASP A 120 -3.11 5.71 -10.88
C ASP A 120 -3.08 5.44 -9.38
N LEU A 121 -2.51 4.30 -9.00
CA LEU A 121 -2.40 3.88 -7.61
C LEU A 121 -1.08 3.14 -7.39
N ILE A 122 -0.36 3.50 -6.34
CA ILE A 122 0.71 2.69 -5.78
C ILE A 122 0.25 2.15 -4.42
N ILE A 123 0.36 0.85 -4.24
CA ILE A 123 0.09 0.17 -2.98
C ILE A 123 1.41 -0.28 -2.39
N PHE A 124 1.66 0.11 -1.15
CA PHE A 124 2.87 -0.20 -0.45
C PHE A 124 2.56 -1.12 0.73
N ASP A 125 2.95 -2.39 0.60
CA ASP A 125 2.79 -3.36 1.66
C ASP A 125 3.98 -3.31 2.62
N GLU A 126 3.78 -2.61 3.75
CA GLU A 126 4.78 -2.50 4.80
C GLU A 126 4.66 -3.61 5.85
N ARG A 127 4.00 -4.71 5.54
CA ARG A 127 3.84 -5.77 6.53
C ARG A 127 5.18 -6.32 6.97
N HIS A 128 5.52 -5.99 8.20
CA HIS A 128 6.66 -6.54 8.89
C HIS A 128 6.28 -7.88 9.53
N ARG A 129 6.55 -8.97 8.87
CA ARG A 129 6.87 -10.18 9.61
C ARG A 129 8.36 -10.13 9.95
N LEU A 130 8.66 -9.43 11.03
CA LEU A 130 9.92 -9.64 11.73
C LEU A 130 9.88 -11.01 12.40
N SER A 131 10.07 -12.06 11.63
CA SER A 131 10.76 -13.18 12.22
C SER A 131 12.21 -12.74 12.42
N ARG A 132 12.68 -12.66 13.65
CA ARG A 132 14.06 -12.31 14.01
C ARG A 132 15.12 -13.21 13.34
N ARG A 133 14.75 -14.07 12.42
CA ARG A 133 15.56 -15.09 11.76
C ARG A 133 15.72 -14.95 10.26
N GLN A 134 15.12 -13.98 9.61
CA GLN A 134 15.38 -13.76 8.19
C GLN A 134 16.50 -12.75 7.99
N TYR A 135 17.62 -13.30 7.85
CA TYR A 135 18.93 -12.98 7.32
C TYR A 135 19.13 -11.67 6.57
N GLY A 136 20.03 -10.86 7.11
CA GLY A 136 21.11 -10.18 6.40
C GLY A 136 20.81 -8.82 5.80
N LEU A 137 19.62 -8.50 5.38
CA LEU A 137 19.23 -7.20 4.87
C LEU A 137 18.08 -6.66 5.72
N LYS A 138 18.42 -6.07 6.86
CA LYS A 138 17.47 -5.23 7.58
C LYS A 138 17.12 -4.03 6.70
N LEU A 139 16.00 -4.13 6.01
CA LEU A 139 15.32 -2.96 5.47
C LEU A 139 15.00 -2.05 6.66
N THR A 140 15.74 -0.99 6.83
CA THR A 140 15.45 -0.02 7.87
C THR A 140 14.12 0.69 7.52
N SER A 141 13.42 1.20 8.52
CA SER A 141 12.21 2.00 8.28
C SER A 141 12.49 3.22 7.39
N SER A 142 13.74 3.74 7.39
CA SER A 142 14.18 4.82 6.52
C SER A 142 14.20 4.42 5.03
N ASP A 143 14.62 3.22 4.70
CA ASP A 143 14.68 2.76 3.31
C ASP A 143 13.28 2.69 2.66
N ARG A 144 12.29 2.28 3.43
CA ARG A 144 10.89 2.23 2.96
C ARG A 144 10.31 3.60 2.78
N TYR A 145 10.56 4.48 3.73
CA TYR A 145 10.15 5.86 3.64
C TYR A 145 10.78 6.51 2.41
N ASP A 146 12.07 6.34 2.19
CA ASP A 146 12.79 6.91 1.07
C ASP A 146 12.23 6.42 -0.27
N LEU A 147 11.91 5.13 -0.38
CA LEU A 147 11.30 4.57 -1.58
C LEU A 147 9.89 5.14 -1.80
N ALA A 148 9.06 5.16 -0.77
CA ALA A 148 7.71 5.72 -0.86
C ALA A 148 7.76 7.22 -1.18
N ALA A 149 8.68 7.98 -0.60
CA ALA A 149 8.88 9.38 -0.89
C ALA A 149 9.30 9.62 -2.35
N ALA A 150 10.20 8.81 -2.88
CA ALA A 150 10.63 8.88 -4.27
C ALA A 150 9.47 8.60 -5.24
N LEU A 151 8.57 7.69 -4.89
CA LEU A 151 7.44 7.30 -5.73
C LEU A 151 6.21 8.20 -5.57
N ARG A 152 6.14 9.03 -4.53
CA ARG A 152 4.95 9.84 -4.26
C ARG A 152 4.56 10.75 -5.43
N SER A 153 5.52 11.36 -6.10
CA SER A 153 5.28 12.22 -7.26
C SER A 153 4.92 11.45 -8.54
N LYS A 154 5.02 10.12 -8.52
CA LYS A 154 4.78 9.23 -9.67
C LYS A 154 3.44 8.55 -9.63
N THR A 155 2.59 8.90 -8.69
CA THR A 155 1.26 8.31 -8.55
C THR A 155 0.23 9.36 -8.15
N LYS A 156 -1.00 9.16 -8.60
CA LYS A 156 -2.14 9.98 -8.17
C LYS A 156 -2.52 9.67 -6.74
N HIS A 157 -2.57 8.38 -6.40
CA HIS A 157 -2.96 7.89 -5.09
C HIS A 157 -1.93 6.93 -4.52
N LEU A 158 -1.73 6.99 -3.21
CA LEU A 158 -0.82 6.12 -2.47
C LEU A 158 -1.58 5.45 -1.32
N LEU A 159 -1.58 4.12 -1.32
CA LEU A 159 -2.18 3.30 -0.29
C LEU A 159 -1.09 2.58 0.50
N LEU A 160 -1.02 2.82 1.78
CA LEU A 160 -0.06 2.18 2.68
C LEU A 160 -0.77 1.11 3.51
N LEU A 161 -0.26 -0.11 3.45
CA LEU A 161 -0.72 -1.23 4.29
C LEU A 161 0.31 -1.42 5.40
N SER A 162 -0.08 -1.20 6.64
CA SER A 162 0.82 -1.27 7.77
C SER A 162 0.29 -2.21 8.85
N ALA A 163 1.19 -2.80 9.61
CA ALA A 163 0.84 -3.31 10.93
C ALA A 163 0.52 -2.13 11.84
N THR A 164 -0.20 -2.37 12.95
CA THR A 164 -0.58 -1.32 13.90
C THR A 164 0.62 -0.44 14.26
N PRO A 165 0.53 0.88 14.10
CA PRO A 165 1.63 1.77 14.43
C PRO A 165 1.96 1.67 15.92
N HIS A 166 3.22 1.39 16.22
CA HIS A 166 3.70 1.32 17.60
C HIS A 166 3.69 2.71 18.25
N GLN A 167 3.22 2.76 19.49
CA GLN A 167 3.26 3.93 20.36
C GLN A 167 4.70 4.34 20.63
N GLY A 168 5.38 5.11 20.01
CA GLY A 168 6.76 5.51 20.25
C GLY A 168 7.51 5.95 18.98
N MET A 169 6.82 5.91 17.84
CA MET A 169 7.38 6.34 16.54
C MET A 169 6.58 7.52 15.96
N HIS A 170 6.18 8.45 16.81
CA HIS A 170 5.30 9.55 16.44
C HIS A 170 5.80 10.38 15.25
N ASP A 171 7.08 10.75 15.26
CA ASP A 171 7.65 11.57 14.19
C ASP A 171 7.68 10.84 12.83
N LYS A 172 8.03 9.56 12.84
CA LYS A 172 8.02 8.73 11.62
C LYS A 172 6.61 8.51 11.09
N PHE A 173 5.66 8.37 11.98
CA PHE A 173 4.25 8.21 11.64
C PHE A 173 3.69 9.47 10.99
N ILE A 174 3.97 10.64 11.54
CA ILE A 174 3.57 11.93 10.97
C ILE A 174 4.23 12.13 9.61
N ALA A 175 5.50 11.78 9.44
CA ALA A 175 6.19 11.85 8.16
C ALA A 175 5.51 10.98 7.08
N LEU A 176 5.05 9.79 7.43
CA LEU A 176 4.27 8.95 6.53
C LEU A 176 2.93 9.58 6.15
N LEU A 177 2.24 10.19 7.10
CA LEU A 177 0.97 10.87 6.85
C LEU A 177 1.14 12.11 5.96
N GLU A 178 2.21 12.87 6.15
CA GLU A 178 2.55 14.01 5.28
C GLU A 178 2.85 13.54 3.85
N LEU A 179 3.54 12.42 3.72
CA LEU A 179 3.80 11.81 2.42
C LEU A 179 2.50 11.36 1.74
N LEU A 180 1.60 10.76 2.51
CA LEU A 180 0.32 10.26 2.03
C LEU A 180 -0.60 11.41 1.56
N ARG A 181 -0.65 12.47 2.35
CA ARG A 181 -1.51 13.64 2.13
C ARG A 181 -0.70 14.94 2.26
N PRO A 182 0.13 15.29 1.25
CA PRO A 182 0.92 16.53 1.28
C PRO A 182 0.04 17.79 1.28
N ASP A 183 -1.19 17.70 0.79
CA ASP A 183 -2.20 18.76 0.86
C ASP A 183 -2.70 19.07 2.28
N ARG A 184 -2.48 18.17 3.25
CA ARG A 184 -2.92 18.27 4.64
C ARG A 184 -1.78 18.62 5.61
N HIS A 185 -0.67 19.13 5.14
CA HIS A 185 0.50 19.46 5.96
C HIS A 185 0.17 20.36 7.15
N GLN A 186 -0.58 21.44 6.92
CA GLN A 186 -0.96 22.36 7.99
C GLN A 186 -1.85 21.69 9.07
N ASP A 187 -2.78 20.86 8.63
CA ASP A 187 -3.64 20.10 9.55
C ASP A 187 -2.83 19.13 10.41
N LEU A 188 -1.83 18.48 9.82
CA LEU A 188 -0.96 17.54 10.53
C LEU A 188 -0.08 18.25 11.58
N MET A 189 0.33 19.48 11.31
CA MET A 189 1.03 20.31 12.30
C MET A 189 0.16 20.62 13.52
N MET A 190 -1.16 20.64 13.36
CA MET A 190 -2.15 20.90 14.42
C MET A 190 -2.72 19.63 15.04
N LEU A 191 -2.13 18.47 14.77
CA LEU A 191 -2.67 17.15 15.15
C LEU A 191 -2.90 17.01 16.67
N SER A 192 -2.04 17.60 17.50
CA SER A 192 -2.19 17.60 18.94
C SER A 192 -3.46 18.34 19.43
N LEU A 193 -3.95 19.30 18.62
CA LEU A 193 -5.15 20.09 18.91
C LEU A 193 -6.41 19.50 18.26
N LYS A 194 -6.24 18.78 17.14
CA LYS A 194 -7.34 18.21 16.33
C LYS A 194 -7.02 16.77 15.94
N PRO A 195 -7.07 15.81 16.85
CA PRO A 195 -6.76 14.42 16.57
C PRO A 195 -7.73 13.76 15.58
N GLU A 196 -8.92 14.31 15.39
CA GLU A 196 -9.93 13.83 14.43
C GLU A 196 -9.45 13.91 12.95
N ILE A 197 -8.43 14.70 12.65
CA ILE A 197 -7.81 14.77 11.31
C ILE A 197 -7.34 13.39 10.84
N LEU A 198 -6.91 12.53 11.75
CA LEU A 198 -6.46 11.18 11.43
C LEU A 198 -7.57 10.31 10.82
N HIS A 199 -8.83 10.58 11.09
CA HIS A 199 -9.96 9.81 10.55
C HIS A 199 -10.09 9.91 9.01
N ASP A 200 -9.53 10.97 8.41
CA ASP A 200 -9.51 11.17 6.97
C ASP A 200 -8.32 10.50 6.27
N MET A 201 -7.38 9.95 7.02
CA MET A 201 -6.11 9.44 6.51
C MET A 201 -5.84 7.99 6.90
N ILE A 202 -6.38 7.54 8.03
CA ILE A 202 -6.11 6.24 8.61
C ILE A 202 -7.40 5.47 8.81
N TYR A 203 -7.42 4.25 8.31
CA TYR A 203 -8.42 3.27 8.67
C TYR A 203 -7.80 2.21 9.59
N ARG A 204 -8.38 2.04 10.77
CA ARG A 204 -7.95 1.05 11.77
C ARG A 204 -9.05 0.07 12.07
N ASN A 205 -8.74 -1.22 12.01
CA ASN A 205 -9.54 -2.29 12.58
C ASN A 205 -8.80 -2.93 13.74
N HIS A 206 -9.48 -3.10 14.87
CA HIS A 206 -8.95 -3.80 16.05
C HIS A 206 -9.72 -5.10 16.26
N LYS A 207 -9.03 -6.18 16.65
CA LYS A 207 -9.67 -7.46 16.99
C LYS A 207 -10.74 -7.32 18.08
N ALA A 208 -10.54 -6.41 19.05
CA ALA A 208 -11.48 -6.13 20.12
C ALA A 208 -12.84 -5.59 19.62
N ASP A 209 -12.89 -4.99 18.46
CA ASP A 209 -14.13 -4.47 17.86
C ASP A 209 -14.97 -5.56 17.21
N GLU A 210 -14.37 -6.69 16.85
CA GLU A 210 -15.06 -7.85 16.31
C GLU A 210 -15.82 -8.62 17.38
N GLU A 211 -15.25 -8.76 18.58
CA GLU A 211 -15.89 -9.44 19.71
C GLU A 211 -17.10 -8.66 20.25
N ARG A 212 -17.11 -7.33 20.16
CA ARG A 212 -18.24 -6.49 20.58
C ARG A 212 -19.42 -6.48 19.60
N LYS A 213 -19.18 -6.83 18.33
CA LYS A 213 -20.24 -6.87 17.30
C LYS A 213 -20.93 -8.22 17.19
N GLN A 214 -20.42 -9.24 17.90
CA GLN A 214 -21.01 -10.59 17.93
C GLN A 214 -21.86 -10.87 19.19
N THR A 215 -22.01 -9.94 20.09
CA THR A 215 -22.93 -9.92 21.23
C THR A 215 -24.03 -8.91 21.02
#